data_7a71f97bc69655ef271bc6174bf360f8
#
_entry.id   7a71f97bc69655ef271bc6174bf360f8
#
_cell.length_a   1.000
_cell.length_b   1.000
_cell.length_c   1.000
_cell.angle_alpha   90.00
_cell.angle_beta   90.00
_cell.angle_gamma   90.00
#
_symmetry.space_group_name_H-M   'P 1'
#
loop_
_entity.id
_entity.type
_entity.pdbx_description
1 polymer ?
#
loop_
_entity_poly.entity_id
_entity_poly.type
_entity_poly.pdbx_seq_one_letter_code
_entity_poly.pdbx_strand_id
1 'polypeptide(L)'
;QIGSFVPAREASIGLVDSIFTRVGASDNISMGESTFMVEMQEAASILNNLTPRSLVLFDELGRGTSTFDGVSIAWAIVEYLHNHPAHHPKTLFATHYHELNELAKKHPRVRNYNVSAREVEGTMIFLRKLEEGGNEHSFGIQVAKLAGMPRQIVERAQVVLQCLEKEHAQEESCTSADAEKAIETAGLKATHHSSAPSRED
;
A
#
# COMPACT_ATOMS: atom_id res chain seq x y z
N GLN A 1 -21.41 -16.10 -1.90
CA GLN A 1 -22.59 -16.08 -1.01
C GLN A 1 -23.89 -16.44 -1.73
N ILE A 2 -24.02 -16.08 -2.99
CA ILE A 2 -25.25 -16.35 -3.79
C ILE A 2 -25.21 -17.69 -4.51
N GLY A 3 -24.21 -18.54 -4.26
CA GLY A 3 -24.06 -19.84 -4.92
C GLY A 3 -23.53 -19.76 -6.36
N SER A 4 -22.91 -18.66 -6.74
CA SER A 4 -22.30 -18.47 -8.05
C SER A 4 -21.09 -19.38 -8.26
N PHE A 5 -20.81 -19.76 -9.51
CA PHE A 5 -19.56 -20.40 -9.86
C PHE A 5 -18.38 -19.44 -9.68
N VAL A 6 -17.24 -19.98 -9.23
CA VAL A 6 -16.00 -19.23 -9.01
C VAL A 6 -14.86 -19.87 -9.79
N PRO A 7 -13.86 -19.14 -10.26
CA PRO A 7 -12.73 -19.66 -11.03
C PRO A 7 -11.68 -20.31 -10.10
N ALA A 8 -12.10 -21.27 -9.28
CA ALA A 8 -11.27 -21.98 -8.32
C ALA A 8 -11.71 -23.46 -8.23
N ARG A 9 -10.78 -24.34 -7.84
CA ARG A 9 -11.11 -25.75 -7.57
C ARG A 9 -11.95 -25.89 -6.31
N GLU A 10 -11.62 -25.10 -5.31
CA GLU A 10 -12.33 -25.01 -4.02
C GLU A 10 -12.38 -23.56 -3.57
N ALA A 11 -13.48 -23.15 -2.96
CA ALA A 11 -13.62 -21.84 -2.36
C ALA A 11 -14.43 -21.93 -1.07
N SER A 12 -13.90 -21.36 0.01
CA SER A 12 -14.59 -21.21 1.29
C SER A 12 -14.58 -19.72 1.66
N ILE A 13 -15.72 -19.07 1.56
CA ILE A 13 -15.85 -17.62 1.76
C ILE A 13 -16.80 -17.38 2.94
N GLY A 14 -16.29 -16.72 3.97
CA GLY A 14 -17.10 -16.29 5.11
C GLY A 14 -18.20 -15.31 4.69
N LEU A 15 -19.32 -15.33 5.40
CA LEU A 15 -20.42 -14.40 5.14
C LEU A 15 -19.98 -12.95 5.42
N VAL A 16 -20.24 -12.08 4.46
CA VAL A 16 -20.09 -10.64 4.57
C VAL A 16 -21.46 -9.97 4.40
N ASP A 17 -21.64 -8.85 5.04
CA ASP A 17 -22.90 -8.06 4.98
C ASP A 17 -22.81 -6.93 3.95
N SER A 18 -21.61 -6.45 3.67
CA SER A 18 -21.36 -5.42 2.66
C SER A 18 -20.07 -5.71 1.90
N ILE A 19 -20.08 -5.40 0.62
CA ILE A 19 -18.89 -5.47 -0.24
C ILE A 19 -18.67 -4.06 -0.80
N PHE A 20 -17.53 -3.48 -0.45
CA PHE A 20 -17.10 -2.19 -0.94
C PHE A 20 -15.95 -2.36 -1.90
N THR A 21 -16.03 -1.71 -3.04
CA THR A 21 -14.97 -1.78 -4.05
C THR A 21 -14.57 -0.37 -4.48
N ARG A 22 -13.28 -0.13 -4.51
CA ARG A 22 -12.68 1.00 -5.22
C ARG A 22 -11.63 0.42 -6.15
N VAL A 23 -12.02 0.17 -7.39
CA VAL A 23 -11.21 -0.49 -8.42
C VAL A 23 -11.27 0.32 -9.71
N GLY A 24 -10.11 0.70 -10.22
CA GLY A 24 -9.99 1.47 -11.45
C GLY A 24 -10.32 2.96 -11.28
N ALA A 25 -9.91 3.78 -12.25
CA ALA A 25 -10.32 5.18 -12.34
C ALA A 25 -11.54 5.28 -13.27
N SER A 26 -12.67 5.74 -12.75
CA SER A 26 -13.74 6.22 -13.61
C SER A 26 -13.45 7.69 -13.94
N ASP A 27 -12.84 7.93 -15.10
CA ASP A 27 -12.65 9.30 -15.61
C ASP A 27 -14.01 9.88 -16.00
N ASN A 28 -14.66 10.53 -15.05
CA ASN A 28 -15.88 11.29 -15.36
C ASN A 28 -15.51 12.73 -15.74
N ILE A 29 -14.84 12.86 -16.89
CA ILE A 29 -14.36 14.14 -17.45
C ILE A 29 -15.50 15.14 -17.63
N SER A 30 -16.76 14.67 -17.75
CA SER A 30 -17.93 15.50 -18.00
C SER A 30 -18.33 16.40 -16.81
N MET A 31 -17.88 16.10 -15.59
CA MET A 31 -18.23 16.86 -14.39
C MET A 31 -17.14 17.85 -13.97
N GLY A 32 -15.97 17.87 -14.61
CA GLY A 32 -14.85 18.77 -14.29
C GLY A 32 -14.20 18.49 -12.93
N GLU A 33 -14.52 17.38 -12.26
CA GLU A 33 -13.90 16.98 -11.01
C GLU A 33 -12.56 16.29 -11.28
N SER A 34 -11.59 16.52 -10.39
CA SER A 34 -10.34 15.79 -10.41
C SER A 34 -10.60 14.30 -10.15
N THR A 35 -10.02 13.42 -10.97
CA THR A 35 -10.09 11.95 -10.77
C THR A 35 -9.65 11.55 -9.36
N PHE A 36 -8.67 12.25 -8.81
CA PHE A 36 -8.22 12.05 -7.43
C PHE A 36 -9.26 12.46 -6.38
N MET A 37 -10.04 13.54 -6.62
CA MET A 37 -11.13 13.93 -5.72
C MET A 37 -12.22 12.87 -5.68
N VAL A 38 -12.63 12.34 -6.83
CA VAL A 38 -13.62 11.25 -6.92
C VAL A 38 -13.11 10.01 -6.18
N GLU A 39 -11.84 9.67 -6.37
CA GLU A 39 -11.20 8.56 -5.67
C GLU A 39 -11.26 8.73 -4.16
N MET A 40 -10.96 9.91 -3.65
CA MET A 40 -10.99 10.19 -2.20
C MET A 40 -12.42 10.22 -1.65
N GLN A 41 -13.39 10.71 -2.41
CA GLN A 41 -14.81 10.67 -2.02
C GLN A 41 -15.33 9.23 -1.91
N GLU A 42 -14.99 8.36 -2.87
CA GLU A 42 -15.34 6.94 -2.83
C GLU A 42 -14.68 6.23 -1.65
N ALA A 43 -13.37 6.46 -1.43
CA ALA A 43 -12.66 5.91 -0.29
C ALA A 43 -13.27 6.40 1.05
N ALA A 44 -13.56 7.68 1.17
CA ALA A 44 -14.22 8.25 2.35
C ALA A 44 -15.61 7.64 2.58
N SER A 45 -16.39 7.47 1.53
CA SER A 45 -17.70 6.80 1.62
C SER A 45 -17.57 5.37 2.14
N ILE A 46 -16.59 4.60 1.65
CA ILE A 46 -16.32 3.25 2.13
C ILE A 46 -15.96 3.27 3.62
N LEU A 47 -14.97 4.10 4.00
CA LEU A 47 -14.46 4.15 5.37
C LEU A 47 -15.50 4.58 6.39
N ASN A 48 -16.46 5.46 6.00
CA ASN A 48 -17.54 5.92 6.86
C ASN A 48 -18.72 4.93 6.98
N ASN A 49 -18.80 3.91 6.13
CA ASN A 49 -19.89 2.93 6.12
C ASN A 49 -19.44 1.49 6.44
N LEU A 50 -18.28 1.34 7.07
CA LEU A 50 -17.76 0.03 7.46
C LEU A 50 -18.66 -0.66 8.50
N THR A 51 -18.69 -1.98 8.38
CA THR A 51 -19.26 -2.88 9.39
C THR A 51 -18.21 -3.92 9.82
N PRO A 52 -18.41 -4.63 10.94
CA PRO A 52 -17.47 -5.71 11.34
C PRO A 52 -17.33 -6.84 10.33
N ARG A 53 -18.27 -7.00 9.42
CA ARG A 53 -18.31 -8.07 8.41
C ARG A 53 -18.21 -7.56 6.98
N SER A 54 -17.79 -6.34 6.78
CA SER A 54 -17.53 -5.81 5.44
C SER A 54 -16.35 -6.51 4.78
N LEU A 55 -16.42 -6.63 3.46
CA LEU A 55 -15.31 -6.94 2.58
C LEU A 55 -14.95 -5.68 1.80
N VAL A 56 -13.72 -5.23 1.91
CA VAL A 56 -13.22 -4.02 1.24
C VAL A 56 -12.17 -4.39 0.21
N LEU A 57 -12.31 -3.88 -1.00
CA LEU A 57 -11.35 -4.04 -2.08
C LEU A 57 -10.87 -2.65 -2.53
N PHE A 58 -9.62 -2.33 -2.24
CA PHE A 58 -8.92 -1.16 -2.77
C PHE A 58 -7.92 -1.59 -3.83
N ASP A 59 -7.92 -0.89 -4.96
CA ASP A 59 -6.99 -1.14 -6.05
C ASP A 59 -6.32 0.17 -6.48
N GLU A 60 -5.01 0.23 -6.29
CA GLU A 60 -4.12 1.34 -6.62
C GLU A 60 -4.57 2.72 -6.10
N LEU A 61 -5.03 2.76 -4.86
CA LEU A 61 -5.45 3.99 -4.21
C LEU A 61 -4.27 4.97 -4.04
N GLY A 62 -4.50 6.25 -4.34
CA GLY A 62 -3.50 7.31 -4.22
C GLY A 62 -2.71 7.58 -5.51
N ARG A 63 -3.05 6.94 -6.62
CA ARG A 63 -2.32 7.07 -7.89
C ARG A 63 -2.50 8.43 -8.58
N GLY A 64 -3.56 9.16 -8.25
CA GLY A 64 -3.92 10.43 -8.87
C GLY A 64 -3.26 11.69 -8.29
N THR A 65 -2.28 11.54 -7.38
CA THR A 65 -1.56 12.64 -6.73
C THR A 65 -0.04 12.41 -6.74
N SER A 66 0.73 13.21 -5.99
CA SER A 66 2.17 12.99 -5.83
C SER A 66 2.44 11.64 -5.15
N THR A 67 3.59 11.03 -5.44
CA THR A 67 3.94 9.71 -4.88
C THR A 67 3.90 9.70 -3.36
N PHE A 68 4.50 10.71 -2.71
CA PHE A 68 4.54 10.78 -1.24
C PHE A 68 3.16 10.99 -0.62
N ASP A 69 2.30 11.83 -1.22
CA ASP A 69 0.92 12.00 -0.75
C ASP A 69 0.14 10.69 -0.89
N GLY A 70 0.27 10.03 -2.04
CA GLY A 70 -0.40 8.76 -2.33
C GLY A 70 0.01 7.66 -1.35
N VAL A 71 1.31 7.45 -1.13
CA VAL A 71 1.84 6.49 -0.14
C VAL A 71 1.32 6.83 1.26
N SER A 72 1.37 8.10 1.67
CA SER A 72 0.96 8.53 3.01
C SER A 72 -0.52 8.25 3.27
N ILE A 73 -1.38 8.54 2.29
CA ILE A 73 -2.82 8.28 2.37
C ILE A 73 -3.08 6.77 2.42
N ALA A 74 -2.46 5.99 1.53
CA ALA A 74 -2.62 4.54 1.47
C ALA A 74 -2.18 3.88 2.79
N TRP A 75 -1.03 4.30 3.32
CA TRP A 75 -0.52 3.85 4.62
C TRP A 75 -1.50 4.12 5.76
N ALA A 76 -1.96 5.37 5.89
CA ALA A 76 -2.89 5.78 6.92
C ALA A 76 -4.23 5.01 6.85
N ILE A 77 -4.72 4.73 5.64
CA ILE A 77 -5.93 3.92 5.44
C ILE A 77 -5.74 2.48 5.90
N VAL A 78 -4.61 1.84 5.58
CA VAL A 78 -4.33 0.47 6.03
C VAL A 78 -4.22 0.42 7.56
N GLU A 79 -3.54 1.37 8.18
CA GLU A 79 -3.48 1.48 9.65
C GLU A 79 -4.84 1.71 10.27
N TYR A 80 -5.65 2.60 9.69
CA TYR A 80 -7.03 2.85 10.15
C TYR A 80 -7.88 1.58 10.11
N LEU A 81 -7.87 0.85 9.00
CA LEU A 81 -8.62 -0.41 8.85
C LEU A 81 -8.14 -1.48 9.83
N HIS A 82 -6.83 -1.56 10.08
CA HIS A 82 -6.26 -2.48 11.05
C HIS A 82 -6.62 -2.11 12.49
N ASN A 83 -6.53 -0.83 12.86
CA ASN A 83 -6.65 -0.36 14.24
C ASN A 83 -8.07 0.11 14.59
N HIS A 84 -9.04 0.01 13.69
CA HIS A 84 -10.39 0.50 13.92
C HIS A 84 -11.01 -0.14 15.18
N PRO A 85 -11.51 0.66 16.15
CA PRO A 85 -11.89 0.14 17.46
C PRO A 85 -13.10 -0.80 17.45
N ALA A 86 -14.00 -0.62 16.47
CA ALA A 86 -15.26 -1.38 16.38
C ALA A 86 -15.30 -2.37 15.20
N HIS A 87 -14.52 -2.12 14.15
CA HIS A 87 -14.63 -2.86 12.89
C HIS A 87 -13.27 -3.32 12.40
N HIS A 88 -13.18 -4.59 12.07
CA HIS A 88 -12.00 -5.17 11.43
C HIS A 88 -12.42 -5.82 10.12
N PRO A 89 -12.76 -5.02 9.10
CA PRO A 89 -13.24 -5.53 7.84
C PRO A 89 -12.17 -6.39 7.16
N LYS A 90 -12.60 -7.41 6.42
CA LYS A 90 -11.70 -8.14 5.53
C LYS A 90 -11.33 -7.22 4.39
N THR A 91 -10.03 -7.00 4.20
CA THR A 91 -9.55 -6.05 3.19
C THR A 91 -8.56 -6.71 2.26
N LEU A 92 -8.76 -6.51 0.96
CA LEU A 92 -7.76 -6.74 -0.08
C LEU A 92 -7.31 -5.36 -0.59
N PHE A 93 -6.03 -5.08 -0.46
CA PHE A 93 -5.44 -3.81 -0.83
C PHE A 93 -4.35 -4.06 -1.89
N ALA A 94 -4.67 -3.86 -3.16
CA ALA A 94 -3.70 -3.93 -4.24
C ALA A 94 -3.01 -2.58 -4.40
N THR A 95 -1.68 -2.59 -4.48
CA THR A 95 -0.88 -1.38 -4.57
C THR A 95 0.45 -1.65 -5.25
N HIS A 96 1.03 -0.61 -5.83
CA HIS A 96 2.41 -0.60 -6.33
C HIS A 96 3.38 0.10 -5.36
N TYR A 97 2.91 0.54 -4.18
CA TYR A 97 3.74 1.16 -3.16
C TYR A 97 4.48 0.11 -2.35
N HIS A 98 5.77 -0.06 -2.61
CA HIS A 98 6.62 -1.04 -1.91
C HIS A 98 6.78 -0.73 -0.43
N GLU A 99 6.68 0.53 -0.06
CA GLU A 99 6.76 1.03 1.33
C GLU A 99 5.70 0.38 2.23
N LEU A 100 4.53 0.05 1.69
CA LEU A 100 3.46 -0.61 2.43
C LEU A 100 3.83 -2.05 2.87
N ASN A 101 4.89 -2.65 2.30
CA ASN A 101 5.39 -3.95 2.75
C ASN A 101 5.80 -3.94 4.23
N GLU A 102 6.26 -2.80 4.74
CA GLU A 102 6.67 -2.65 6.13
C GLU A 102 5.51 -2.78 7.12
N LEU A 103 4.27 -2.54 6.68
CA LEU A 103 3.08 -2.66 7.54
C LEU A 103 2.87 -4.09 8.06
N ALA A 104 3.23 -5.10 7.28
CA ALA A 104 3.12 -6.49 7.75
C ALA A 104 4.07 -6.82 8.90
N LYS A 105 5.18 -6.09 9.05
CA LYS A 105 6.11 -6.23 10.19
C LYS A 105 5.56 -5.58 11.46
N LYS A 106 4.77 -4.51 11.31
CA LYS A 106 4.23 -3.71 12.42
C LYS A 106 2.85 -4.16 12.87
N HIS A 107 2.06 -4.75 11.96
CA HIS A 107 0.66 -5.06 12.18
C HIS A 107 0.37 -6.55 12.00
N PRO A 108 0.05 -7.32 13.06
CA PRO A 108 0.00 -8.78 13.03
C PRO A 108 -1.13 -9.36 12.15
N ARG A 109 -2.13 -8.55 11.76
CA ARG A 109 -3.22 -8.95 10.87
C ARG A 109 -3.01 -8.52 9.42
N VAL A 110 -1.91 -7.83 9.11
CA VAL A 110 -1.52 -7.48 7.74
C VAL A 110 -0.64 -8.58 7.18
N ARG A 111 -0.91 -8.98 5.95
CA ARG A 111 -0.12 -9.98 5.21
C ARG A 111 0.21 -9.44 3.83
N ASN A 112 1.44 -9.59 3.43
CA ASN A 112 1.88 -9.24 2.09
C ASN A 112 1.78 -10.44 1.16
N TYR A 113 1.30 -10.18 -0.04
CA TYR A 113 1.28 -11.12 -1.15
C TYR A 113 1.73 -10.40 -2.42
N ASN A 114 2.33 -11.14 -3.32
CA ASN A 114 2.70 -10.64 -4.63
C ASN A 114 2.20 -11.56 -5.73
N VAL A 115 2.04 -11.01 -6.93
CA VAL A 115 1.73 -11.79 -8.14
C VAL A 115 3.07 -12.24 -8.73
N SER A 116 3.30 -13.56 -8.71
CA SER A 116 4.59 -14.10 -9.13
C SER A 116 4.85 -13.90 -10.62
N ALA A 117 6.08 -13.47 -10.91
CA ALA A 117 6.64 -13.38 -12.24
C ALA A 117 7.99 -14.10 -12.25
N ARG A 118 8.35 -14.68 -13.37
CA ARG A 118 9.62 -15.38 -13.56
C ARG A 118 10.30 -14.91 -14.85
N GLU A 119 11.58 -14.65 -14.76
CA GLU A 119 12.40 -14.40 -15.93
C GLU A 119 12.91 -15.73 -16.49
N VAL A 120 12.64 -15.98 -17.77
CA VAL A 120 13.13 -17.15 -18.52
C VAL A 120 13.76 -16.65 -19.80
N GLU A 121 15.04 -16.89 -19.97
CA GLU A 121 15.80 -16.49 -21.17
C GLU A 121 15.65 -14.99 -21.54
N GLY A 122 15.68 -14.11 -20.53
CA GLY A 122 15.52 -12.66 -20.73
C GLY A 122 14.11 -12.20 -21.06
N THR A 123 13.13 -13.10 -20.93
CA THR A 123 11.70 -12.80 -21.12
C THR A 123 10.96 -12.98 -19.81
N MET A 124 10.14 -11.99 -19.42
CA MET A 124 9.28 -12.07 -18.23
C MET A 124 8.02 -12.88 -18.51
N ILE A 125 7.77 -13.88 -17.69
CA ILE A 125 6.56 -14.69 -17.70
C ILE A 125 5.78 -14.40 -16.42
N PHE A 126 4.57 -13.82 -16.55
CA PHE A 126 3.66 -13.61 -15.44
C PHE A 126 2.90 -14.91 -15.14
N LEU A 127 3.18 -15.51 -13.99
CA LEU A 127 2.57 -16.79 -13.62
C LEU A 127 1.12 -16.65 -13.14
N ARG A 128 0.69 -15.42 -12.84
CA ARG A 128 -0.65 -15.11 -12.33
C ARG A 128 -1.02 -15.92 -11.09
N LYS A 129 -0.04 -16.21 -10.26
CA LYS A 129 -0.20 -16.86 -8.98
C LYS A 129 0.10 -15.87 -7.88
N LEU A 130 -0.68 -15.94 -6.81
CA LEU A 130 -0.46 -15.17 -5.62
C LEU A 130 0.48 -15.95 -4.71
N GLU A 131 1.60 -15.35 -4.33
CA GLU A 131 2.62 -15.92 -3.44
C GLU A 131 2.74 -15.04 -2.20
N GLU A 132 2.98 -15.65 -1.04
CA GLU A 132 3.16 -14.92 0.21
C GLU A 132 4.49 -14.15 0.19
N GLY A 133 4.46 -12.93 0.69
CA GLY A 133 5.61 -12.02 0.74
C GLY A 133 5.41 -10.77 -0.11
N GLY A 134 6.17 -9.73 0.21
CA GLY A 134 6.25 -8.50 -0.60
C GLY A 134 7.18 -8.71 -1.80
N ASN A 135 6.98 -7.92 -2.84
CA ASN A 135 7.93 -7.79 -3.93
C ASN A 135 8.65 -6.43 -3.80
N GLU A 136 9.97 -6.45 -3.79
CA GLU A 136 10.80 -5.25 -3.72
C GLU A 136 11.22 -4.74 -5.11
N HIS A 137 10.96 -5.54 -6.16
CA HIS A 137 11.37 -5.22 -7.52
C HIS A 137 10.16 -4.93 -8.41
N SER A 138 10.24 -3.84 -9.16
CA SER A 138 9.29 -3.55 -10.23
C SER A 138 9.78 -4.11 -11.56
N PHE A 139 8.85 -4.55 -12.41
CA PHE A 139 9.15 -5.09 -13.73
C PHE A 139 8.72 -4.13 -14.87
N GLY A 140 8.50 -2.85 -14.55
CA GLY A 140 7.98 -1.87 -15.50
C GLY A 140 8.80 -1.73 -16.78
N ILE A 141 10.14 -1.69 -16.67
CA ILE A 141 11.04 -1.59 -17.83
C ILE A 141 11.01 -2.86 -18.66
N GLN A 142 10.95 -4.03 -18.02
CA GLN A 142 10.81 -5.31 -18.71
C GLN A 142 9.50 -5.42 -19.48
N VAL A 143 8.40 -4.94 -18.87
CA VAL A 143 7.08 -4.87 -19.54
C VAL A 143 7.12 -3.89 -20.72
N ALA A 144 7.76 -2.73 -20.58
CA ALA A 144 7.94 -1.79 -21.67
C ALA A 144 8.72 -2.41 -22.85
N LYS A 145 9.78 -3.18 -22.56
CA LYS A 145 10.52 -3.94 -23.56
C LYS A 145 9.63 -4.97 -24.28
N LEU A 146 8.85 -5.75 -23.53
CA LEU A 146 7.92 -6.74 -24.08
C LEU A 146 6.82 -6.11 -24.93
N ALA A 147 6.36 -4.89 -24.56
CA ALA A 147 5.40 -4.12 -25.33
C ALA A 147 5.95 -3.54 -26.63
N GLY A 148 7.24 -3.76 -26.95
CA GLY A 148 7.86 -3.28 -28.18
C GLY A 148 8.34 -1.83 -28.13
N MET A 149 8.56 -1.26 -26.93
CA MET A 149 9.13 0.09 -26.80
C MET A 149 10.52 0.15 -27.48
N PRO A 150 10.86 1.26 -28.16
CA PRO A 150 12.16 1.40 -28.83
C PRO A 150 13.31 1.11 -27.87
N ARG A 151 14.28 0.32 -28.35
CA ARG A 151 15.41 -0.17 -27.55
C ARG A 151 16.17 0.94 -26.83
N GLN A 152 16.40 2.07 -27.50
CA GLN A 152 17.10 3.23 -26.93
C GLN A 152 16.39 3.80 -25.70
N ILE A 153 15.04 3.80 -25.69
CA ILE A 153 14.23 4.27 -24.54
C ILE A 153 14.37 3.30 -23.37
N VAL A 154 14.29 2.00 -23.63
CA VAL A 154 14.42 0.94 -22.63
C VAL A 154 15.80 0.98 -21.96
N GLU A 155 16.88 1.09 -22.77
CA GLU A 155 18.26 1.17 -22.27
C GLU A 155 18.47 2.45 -21.43
N ARG A 156 17.92 3.59 -21.90
CA ARG A 156 18.02 4.84 -21.11
C ARG A 156 17.23 4.77 -19.81
N ALA A 157 16.03 4.18 -19.83
CA ALA A 157 15.20 3.99 -18.63
C ALA A 157 15.93 3.14 -17.58
N GLN A 158 16.64 2.08 -17.97
CA GLN A 158 17.44 1.27 -17.06
C GLN A 158 18.55 2.09 -16.36
N VAL A 159 19.25 2.93 -17.12
CA VAL A 159 20.29 3.81 -16.54
C VAL A 159 19.69 4.80 -15.55
N VAL A 160 18.55 5.41 -15.90
CA VAL A 160 17.87 6.37 -15.02
C VAL A 160 17.39 5.68 -13.73
N LEU A 161 16.77 4.50 -13.84
CA LEU A 161 16.32 3.73 -12.68
C LEU A 161 17.48 3.44 -11.71
N GLN A 162 18.61 2.96 -12.22
CA GLN A 162 19.79 2.70 -11.39
C GLN A 162 20.35 3.95 -10.69
N CYS A 163 20.24 5.13 -11.30
CA CYS A 163 20.61 6.38 -10.65
C CYS A 163 19.67 6.74 -9.51
N LEU A 164 18.34 6.65 -9.77
CA LEU A 164 17.32 6.96 -8.77
C LEU A 164 17.37 6.00 -7.56
N GLU A 165 17.56 4.71 -7.80
CA GLU A 165 17.70 3.72 -6.73
C GLU A 165 18.94 3.98 -5.84
N LYS A 166 20.05 4.44 -6.44
CA LYS A 166 21.25 4.81 -5.68
C LYS A 166 21.07 6.06 -4.85
N GLU A 167 20.39 7.07 -5.37
CA GLU A 167 20.08 8.30 -4.65
C GLU A 167 19.18 8.00 -3.44
N HIS A 168 18.13 7.21 -3.62
CA HIS A 168 17.25 6.77 -2.53
C HIS A 168 17.99 5.98 -1.45
N ALA A 169 18.84 5.03 -1.83
CA ALA A 169 19.62 4.25 -0.87
C ALA A 169 20.62 5.11 -0.07
N GLN A 170 21.11 6.22 -0.65
CA GLN A 170 21.98 7.16 0.05
C GLN A 170 21.20 8.06 1.02
N GLU A 171 20.01 8.50 0.65
CA GLU A 171 19.12 9.29 1.51
C GLU A 171 18.62 8.48 2.70
N GLU A 172 18.22 7.22 2.51
CA GLU A 172 17.82 6.32 3.60
C GLU A 172 18.96 6.06 4.59
N SER A 173 20.19 5.93 4.12
CA SER A 173 21.36 5.77 4.99
C SER A 173 21.70 7.03 5.78
N CYS A 174 21.42 8.22 5.24
CA CYS A 174 21.64 9.49 5.90
C CYS A 174 20.56 9.79 6.95
N THR A 175 19.28 9.53 6.62
CA THR A 175 18.15 9.76 7.52
C THR A 175 18.12 8.81 8.71
N SER A 176 18.56 7.56 8.56
CA SER A 176 18.64 6.60 9.69
C SER A 176 19.70 7.01 10.73
N ALA A 177 20.86 7.50 10.28
CA ALA A 177 21.92 7.97 11.19
C ALA A 177 21.56 9.28 11.91
N ASP A 178 20.82 10.17 11.24
CA ASP A 178 20.37 11.43 11.85
C ASP A 178 19.17 11.22 12.79
N ALA A 179 18.28 10.27 12.51
CA ALA A 179 17.18 9.90 13.37
C ALA A 179 17.67 9.22 14.67
N GLU A 180 18.65 8.33 14.60
CA GLU A 180 19.25 7.72 15.79
C GLU A 180 19.94 8.76 16.68
N LYS A 181 20.69 9.71 16.10
CA LYS A 181 21.28 10.83 16.84
C LYS A 181 20.23 11.76 17.47
N ALA A 182 19.12 12.03 16.79
CA ALA A 182 18.04 12.85 17.33
C ALA A 182 17.32 12.18 18.50
N ILE A 183 17.13 10.86 18.46
CA ILE A 183 16.55 10.07 19.55
C ILE A 183 17.51 10.03 20.77
N GLU A 184 18.79 9.86 20.54
CA GLU A 184 19.80 9.85 21.60
C GLU A 184 19.93 11.23 22.29
N THR A 185 19.78 12.32 21.51
CA THR A 185 19.79 13.71 22.04
C THR A 185 18.48 14.05 22.78
N ALA A 186 17.35 13.49 22.37
CA ALA A 186 16.04 13.70 23.02
C ALA A 186 15.86 12.84 24.29
N GLY A 187 16.50 11.68 24.38
CA GLY A 187 16.44 10.76 25.53
C GLY A 187 17.07 11.29 26.82
N LEU A 188 17.79 12.40 26.78
CA LEU A 188 18.44 13.02 27.91
C LEU A 188 17.55 14.02 28.70
N LYS A 189 16.27 14.18 28.38
CA LYS A 189 15.35 15.12 29.05
C LYS A 189 14.05 14.56 29.60
N ALA A 190 13.95 13.27 29.81
CA ALA A 190 12.81 12.67 30.53
C ALA A 190 13.18 12.27 31.95
N THR A 191 13.54 13.26 32.78
CA THR A 191 13.64 13.07 34.24
C THR A 191 12.39 13.60 34.91
N HIS A 192 11.66 12.67 35.52
CA HIS A 192 10.84 12.79 36.72
C HIS A 192 10.25 14.17 37.11
N HIS A 193 8.95 14.31 36.98
CA HIS A 193 8.11 15.03 37.92
C HIS A 193 6.95 14.14 38.37
N SER A 194 7.24 13.32 39.40
CA SER A 194 6.24 12.74 40.27
C SER A 194 6.00 13.76 41.41
N SER A 195 4.82 14.35 41.45
CA SER A 195 4.30 14.97 42.69
C SER A 195 2.80 14.76 42.74
N ALA A 196 2.40 13.85 43.59
CA ALA A 196 1.04 13.66 44.06
C ALA A 196 0.57 14.88 44.88
N PRO A 197 -0.69 15.31 44.79
CA PRO A 197 -1.27 16.21 45.78
C PRO A 197 -1.86 15.36 46.91
N SER A 198 -1.37 15.63 48.13
CA SER A 198 -1.96 15.27 49.40
C SER A 198 -3.35 15.90 49.54
N ARG A 199 -4.29 15.07 49.97
CA ARG A 199 -5.58 15.51 50.57
C ARG A 199 -5.29 15.97 52.00
N GLU A 200 -5.71 17.12 52.33
CA GLU A 200 -6.13 17.51 53.70
C GLU A 200 -7.35 18.38 53.66
N ASP A 201 -8.35 17.97 54.47
CA ASP A 201 -9.57 18.63 54.99
C ASP A 201 -10.65 19.11 54.02
#